data_8347c9e41fb192d3ee9f822653a25c5b
#
_entry.id   8347c9e41fb192d3ee9f822653a25c5b
#
_cell.length_a   1.000
_cell.length_b   1.000
_cell.length_c   1.000
_cell.angle_alpha   90.00
_cell.angle_beta   90.00
_cell.angle_gamma   90.00
#
_symmetry.space_group_name_H-M   'P 1'
#
loop_
_entity.id
_entity.type
_entity.pdbx_description
1 polymer ?
#
loop_
_entity_poly.entity_id
_entity_poly.type
_entity_poly.pdbx_seq_one_letter_code
_entity_poly.pdbx_strand_id
1 'polypeptide(L)'
;MTNRRTTPAEALPEPEAGGFPAADGAGKGLPYLLLAQEVHEFLCMEADLLDQRRYDEWLDLLTDDISYWVPMRRNVKFGHWDTENTRQGRDMNWFDEGKSTLRLRIRQITSGVHWVEEPSPRVCRIVSNLHAIRAIPSLEDPEEVSVRYRILIYRNKLEDSTDIFAGKRDDVLRKEDGQWKIRKRTMLLDQSVLLAATMPFVL
;
A
#
# COMPACT_ATOMS: atom_id res chain seq x y z
N MET A 1 1.33 -46.81 -8.49
CA MET A 1 2.05 -45.52 -8.48
C MET A 1 1.10 -44.47 -9.03
N THR A 2 0.37 -43.80 -8.15
CA THR A 2 -0.69 -42.85 -8.51
C THR A 2 -0.11 -41.42 -8.44
N ASN A 3 0.03 -40.83 -9.60
CA ASN A 3 0.59 -39.50 -9.79
C ASN A 3 -0.47 -38.46 -9.38
N ARG A 4 -0.36 -37.87 -8.19
CA ARG A 4 -1.18 -36.69 -7.79
C ARG A 4 -0.65 -35.48 -8.52
N ARG A 5 -1.38 -35.02 -9.54
CA ARG A 5 -1.19 -33.70 -10.12
C ARG A 5 -1.60 -32.67 -9.09
N THR A 6 -0.66 -31.92 -8.57
CA THR A 6 -0.90 -30.68 -7.82
C THR A 6 -1.51 -29.67 -8.77
N THR A 7 -2.75 -29.30 -8.52
CA THR A 7 -3.41 -28.16 -9.19
C THR A 7 -2.69 -26.89 -8.76
N PRO A 8 -2.32 -25.98 -9.69
CA PRO A 8 -1.76 -24.69 -9.30
C PRO A 8 -2.78 -23.93 -8.46
N ALA A 9 -2.32 -23.30 -7.38
CA ALA A 9 -3.14 -22.42 -6.56
C ALA A 9 -3.75 -21.33 -7.47
N GLU A 10 -5.07 -21.20 -7.42
CA GLU A 10 -5.82 -20.23 -8.21
C GLU A 10 -5.45 -18.84 -7.71
N ALA A 11 -4.77 -18.07 -8.55
CA ALA A 11 -4.39 -16.70 -8.23
C ALA A 11 -5.64 -15.86 -7.90
N LEU A 12 -5.54 -15.01 -6.86
CA LEU A 12 -6.63 -14.10 -6.53
C LEU A 12 -7.01 -13.26 -7.75
N PRO A 13 -8.31 -13.07 -8.03
CA PRO A 13 -8.73 -12.16 -9.07
C PRO A 13 -8.18 -10.76 -8.76
N GLU A 14 -7.59 -10.14 -9.76
CA GLU A 14 -7.10 -8.78 -9.64
C GLU A 14 -8.25 -7.85 -9.21
N PRO A 15 -8.07 -6.96 -8.23
CA PRO A 15 -9.10 -6.02 -7.84
C PRO A 15 -9.43 -5.13 -9.04
N GLU A 16 -10.64 -5.25 -9.54
CA GLU A 16 -11.15 -4.37 -10.58
C GLU A 16 -11.10 -2.92 -10.11
N ALA A 17 -10.56 -2.04 -10.94
CA ALA A 17 -10.47 -0.62 -10.64
C ALA A 17 -11.88 -0.04 -10.46
N GLY A 18 -12.28 0.23 -9.21
CA GLY A 18 -13.49 0.98 -8.87
C GLY A 18 -14.55 0.28 -8.03
N GLY A 19 -14.55 -1.04 -7.91
CA GLY A 19 -15.51 -1.77 -7.10
C GLY A 19 -14.84 -2.53 -5.95
N PHE A 20 -15.22 -2.23 -4.72
CA PHE A 20 -14.79 -3.02 -3.58
C PHE A 20 -15.60 -4.31 -3.53
N PRO A 21 -15.01 -5.51 -3.58
CA PRO A 21 -15.78 -6.70 -3.28
C PRO A 21 -16.35 -6.56 -1.88
N ALA A 22 -17.65 -6.87 -1.74
CA ALA A 22 -18.29 -6.95 -0.43
C ALA A 22 -17.44 -7.88 0.45
N ALA A 23 -17.25 -7.49 1.72
CA ALA A 23 -16.64 -8.39 2.68
C ALA A 23 -17.47 -9.66 2.71
N ASP A 24 -16.91 -10.77 2.23
CA ASP A 24 -17.56 -12.07 2.33
C ASP A 24 -17.85 -12.30 3.81
N GLY A 25 -19.14 -12.46 4.15
CA GLY A 25 -19.59 -12.62 5.53
C GLY A 25 -19.22 -13.97 6.17
N ALA A 26 -18.08 -14.54 5.78
CA ALA A 26 -17.47 -15.65 6.47
C ALA A 26 -17.17 -15.21 7.91
N GLY A 27 -17.76 -15.91 8.88
CA GLY A 27 -17.75 -15.53 10.28
C GLY A 27 -16.38 -15.10 10.77
N LYS A 28 -16.31 -13.91 11.36
CA LYS A 28 -15.10 -13.33 11.95
C LYS A 28 -14.75 -14.09 13.23
N GLY A 29 -14.32 -15.35 13.07
CA GLY A 29 -13.84 -16.19 14.17
C GLY A 29 -12.47 -15.76 14.69
N LEU A 30 -11.97 -16.47 15.69
CA LEU A 30 -10.67 -16.21 16.32
C LEU A 30 -9.51 -16.19 15.29
N PRO A 31 -9.41 -17.10 14.30
CA PRO A 31 -8.34 -17.04 13.31
C PRO A 31 -8.32 -15.71 12.53
N TYR A 32 -9.50 -15.19 12.13
CA TYR A 32 -9.60 -13.90 11.48
C TYR A 32 -9.09 -12.76 12.37
N LEU A 33 -9.45 -12.76 13.66
CA LEU A 33 -9.02 -11.71 14.60
C LEU A 33 -7.52 -11.73 14.84
N LEU A 34 -6.93 -12.91 14.98
CA LEU A 34 -5.48 -13.06 15.16
C LEU A 34 -4.73 -12.60 13.91
N LEU A 35 -5.18 -13.02 12.73
CA LEU A 35 -4.57 -12.57 11.47
C LEU A 35 -4.73 -11.06 11.27
N ALA A 36 -5.90 -10.50 11.60
CA ALA A 36 -6.14 -9.06 11.51
C ALA A 36 -5.19 -8.27 12.42
N GLN A 37 -4.93 -8.77 13.63
CA GLN A 37 -3.97 -8.16 14.55
C GLN A 37 -2.54 -8.26 14.02
N GLU A 38 -2.11 -9.43 13.55
CA GLU A 38 -0.78 -9.65 12.96
C GLU A 38 -0.53 -8.70 11.78
N VAL A 39 -1.49 -8.60 10.87
CA VAL A 39 -1.42 -7.68 9.71
C VAL A 39 -1.40 -6.22 10.16
N HIS A 40 -2.21 -5.85 11.14
CA HIS A 40 -2.22 -4.49 11.68
C HIS A 40 -0.87 -4.10 12.29
N GLU A 41 -0.27 -4.98 13.08
CA GLU A 41 1.07 -4.75 13.66
C GLU A 41 2.14 -4.58 12.59
N PHE A 42 2.11 -5.41 11.53
CA PHE A 42 3.00 -5.26 10.39
C PHE A 42 2.86 -3.89 9.69
N LEU A 43 1.63 -3.43 9.45
CA LEU A 43 1.37 -2.14 8.82
C LEU A 43 1.76 -0.94 9.71
N CYS A 44 1.60 -1.06 11.02
CA CYS A 44 2.08 -0.06 11.98
C CYS A 44 3.60 0.00 12.02
N MET A 45 4.28 -1.15 12.04
CA MET A 45 5.75 -1.22 11.97
C MET A 45 6.26 -0.60 10.65
N GLU A 46 5.62 -0.87 9.52
CA GLU A 46 5.95 -0.23 8.24
C GLU A 46 5.86 1.29 8.32
N ALA A 47 4.78 1.80 8.91
CA ALA A 47 4.58 3.24 9.11
C ALA A 47 5.69 3.85 9.97
N ASP A 48 6.07 3.19 11.06
CA ASP A 48 7.14 3.62 11.96
C ASP A 48 8.51 3.67 11.25
N LEU A 49 8.85 2.67 10.43
CA LEU A 49 10.08 2.67 9.64
C LEU A 49 10.17 3.89 8.71
N LEU A 50 9.08 4.19 8.03
CA LEU A 50 9.01 5.34 7.13
C LEU A 50 9.08 6.67 7.87
N ASP A 51 8.40 6.80 9.02
CA ASP A 51 8.39 8.03 9.82
C ASP A 51 9.76 8.28 10.48
N GLN A 52 10.47 7.21 10.85
CA GLN A 52 11.84 7.24 11.35
C GLN A 52 12.91 7.35 10.27
N ARG A 53 12.53 7.40 8.99
CA ARG A 53 13.43 7.46 7.83
C ARG A 53 14.36 6.25 7.71
N ARG A 54 13.95 5.08 8.21
CA ARG A 54 14.65 3.79 8.10
C ARG A 54 14.31 3.13 6.76
N TYR A 55 14.67 3.81 5.68
CA TYR A 55 14.21 3.47 4.33
C TYR A 55 14.79 2.16 3.78
N ASP A 56 16.01 1.80 4.15
CA ASP A 56 16.61 0.54 3.72
C ASP A 56 15.87 -0.65 4.34
N GLU A 57 15.53 -0.57 5.62
CA GLU A 57 14.74 -1.59 6.30
C GLU A 57 13.30 -1.67 5.74
N TRP A 58 12.72 -0.52 5.36
CA TRP A 58 11.44 -0.50 4.66
C TRP A 58 11.52 -1.20 3.29
N LEU A 59 12.61 -1.04 2.52
CA LEU A 59 12.81 -1.74 1.26
C LEU A 59 12.86 -3.27 1.42
N ASP A 60 13.33 -3.75 2.57
CA ASP A 60 13.37 -5.18 2.88
C ASP A 60 11.99 -5.78 3.15
N LEU A 61 11.01 -4.92 3.50
CA LEU A 61 9.60 -5.31 3.60
C LEU A 61 8.91 -5.50 2.25
N LEU A 62 9.56 -5.16 1.14
CA LEU A 62 9.00 -5.31 -0.19
C LEU A 62 9.51 -6.58 -0.85
N THR A 63 8.62 -7.32 -1.53
CA THR A 63 9.03 -8.43 -2.39
C THR A 63 9.82 -7.91 -3.60
N ASP A 64 10.57 -8.76 -4.27
CA ASP A 64 11.32 -8.33 -5.47
C ASP A 64 10.39 -8.03 -6.66
N ASP A 65 9.20 -8.65 -6.69
CA ASP A 65 8.15 -8.46 -7.68
C ASP A 65 7.09 -7.43 -7.26
N ILE A 66 7.39 -6.56 -6.29
CA ILE A 66 6.44 -5.51 -5.83
C ILE A 66 5.87 -4.69 -6.98
N SER A 67 4.56 -4.51 -6.97
CA SER A 67 3.85 -3.53 -7.78
C SER A 67 3.31 -2.41 -6.88
N TYR A 68 3.89 -1.23 -6.98
CA TYR A 68 3.50 -0.05 -6.20
C TYR A 68 2.80 0.95 -7.11
N TRP A 69 1.50 1.08 -6.96
CA TRP A 69 0.67 1.89 -7.85
C TRP A 69 -0.16 2.93 -7.09
N VAL A 70 -0.06 4.18 -7.54
CA VAL A 70 -0.84 5.32 -7.05
C VAL A 70 -1.43 6.03 -8.28
N PRO A 71 -2.68 5.78 -8.64
CA PRO A 71 -3.34 6.44 -9.75
C PRO A 71 -3.55 7.94 -9.49
N MET A 72 -3.68 8.70 -10.56
CA MET A 72 -4.23 10.04 -10.50
C MET A 72 -5.75 9.95 -10.46
N ARG A 73 -6.37 10.74 -9.58
CA ARG A 73 -7.82 10.79 -9.42
C ARG A 73 -8.38 12.04 -10.08
N ARG A 74 -9.54 11.92 -10.72
CA ARG A 74 -10.23 12.99 -11.40
C ARG A 74 -11.61 13.20 -10.81
N ASN A 75 -12.09 14.45 -10.81
CA ASN A 75 -13.48 14.72 -10.53
C ASN A 75 -14.31 14.38 -11.78
N VAL A 76 -15.23 13.44 -11.66
CA VAL A 76 -16.07 12.96 -12.74
C VAL A 76 -17.53 13.31 -12.49
N LYS A 77 -18.35 13.33 -13.55
CA LYS A 77 -19.80 13.50 -13.41
C LYS A 77 -20.41 12.29 -12.73
N PHE A 78 -21.55 12.52 -12.09
CA PHE A 78 -22.33 11.44 -11.46
C PHE A 78 -22.57 10.29 -12.45
N GLY A 79 -22.31 9.06 -12.00
CA GLY A 79 -22.45 7.85 -12.80
C GLY A 79 -21.24 7.46 -13.66
N HIS A 80 -20.15 8.27 -13.71
CA HIS A 80 -18.94 7.99 -14.51
C HIS A 80 -17.75 7.60 -13.62
N TRP A 81 -17.99 6.93 -12.48
CA TRP A 81 -16.97 6.57 -11.49
C TRP A 81 -15.91 5.59 -12.00
N ASP A 82 -16.22 4.81 -13.02
CA ASP A 82 -15.30 3.91 -13.74
C ASP A 82 -14.12 4.66 -14.38
N THR A 83 -14.30 5.95 -14.67
CA THR A 83 -13.28 6.83 -15.27
C THR A 83 -12.59 7.74 -14.25
N GLU A 84 -12.90 7.61 -12.96
CA GLU A 84 -12.39 8.48 -11.91
C GLU A 84 -10.87 8.34 -11.72
N ASN A 85 -10.34 7.14 -11.87
CA ASN A 85 -8.92 6.85 -11.67
C ASN A 85 -8.22 6.56 -13.00
N THR A 86 -6.96 6.94 -13.10
CA THR A 86 -6.09 6.53 -14.21
C THR A 86 -5.81 5.03 -14.13
N ARG A 87 -5.42 4.43 -15.26
CA ARG A 87 -5.21 2.98 -15.38
C ARG A 87 -3.72 2.66 -15.29
N GLN A 88 -3.41 1.62 -14.55
CA GLN A 88 -2.05 1.12 -14.42
C GLN A 88 -1.48 0.69 -15.78
N GLY A 89 -0.22 1.03 -16.06
CA GLY A 89 0.47 0.66 -17.28
C GLY A 89 -0.05 1.30 -18.58
N ARG A 90 -1.05 2.20 -18.51
CA ARG A 90 -1.65 2.84 -19.69
C ARG A 90 -1.69 4.35 -19.61
N ASP A 91 -2.06 4.88 -18.45
CA ASP A 91 -2.22 6.31 -18.24
C ASP A 91 -1.07 6.82 -17.35
N MET A 92 -0.92 8.15 -17.26
CA MET A 92 0.01 8.75 -16.33
C MET A 92 -0.53 8.57 -14.90
N ASN A 93 0.32 8.09 -13.99
CA ASN A 93 0.03 7.84 -12.59
C ASN A 93 0.97 8.67 -11.71
N TRP A 94 0.65 8.86 -10.43
CA TRP A 94 1.58 9.41 -9.46
C TRP A 94 2.77 8.47 -9.25
N PHE A 95 2.47 7.17 -9.08
CA PHE A 95 3.45 6.10 -9.01
C PHE A 95 2.93 4.89 -9.80
N ASP A 96 3.81 4.24 -10.53
CA ASP A 96 3.61 2.93 -11.15
C ASP A 96 4.99 2.27 -11.22
N GLU A 97 5.41 1.69 -10.08
CA GLU A 97 6.82 1.41 -9.82
C GLU A 97 7.04 0.02 -9.23
N GLY A 98 8.18 -0.53 -9.60
CA GLY A 98 8.74 -1.72 -8.97
C GLY A 98 9.85 -1.39 -7.97
N LYS A 99 10.39 -2.42 -7.30
CA LYS A 99 11.41 -2.30 -6.25
C LYS A 99 12.67 -1.53 -6.69
N SER A 100 13.10 -1.72 -7.93
CA SER A 100 14.28 -1.04 -8.47
C SER A 100 14.12 0.48 -8.49
N THR A 101 12.96 0.96 -8.94
CA THR A 101 12.66 2.40 -8.99
C THR A 101 12.49 2.98 -7.59
N LEU A 102 11.79 2.28 -6.69
CA LEU A 102 11.67 2.68 -5.28
C LEU A 102 13.04 2.80 -4.61
N ARG A 103 13.96 1.86 -4.87
CA ARG A 103 15.34 1.92 -4.36
C ARG A 103 16.10 3.13 -4.89
N LEU A 104 15.93 3.48 -6.16
CA LEU A 104 16.57 4.68 -6.74
C LEU A 104 16.05 5.96 -6.08
N ARG A 105 14.75 6.05 -5.83
CA ARG A 105 14.14 7.18 -5.11
C ARG A 105 14.71 7.31 -3.70
N ILE A 106 14.81 6.21 -2.95
CA ILE A 106 15.41 6.22 -1.61
C ILE A 106 16.85 6.72 -1.65
N ARG A 107 17.66 6.23 -2.57
CA ARG A 107 19.03 6.72 -2.75
C ARG A 107 19.08 8.23 -3.03
N GLN A 108 18.14 8.75 -3.80
CA GLN A 108 18.07 10.17 -4.10
C GLN A 108 17.81 10.99 -2.82
N ILE A 109 16.88 10.55 -1.96
CA ILE A 109 16.58 11.23 -0.68
C ILE A 109 17.74 11.13 0.30
N THR A 110 18.31 9.95 0.45
CA THR A 110 19.39 9.70 1.43
C THR A 110 20.72 10.32 0.99
N SER A 111 20.88 10.69 -0.29
CA SER A 111 22.10 11.34 -0.80
C SER A 111 22.30 12.77 -0.30
N GLY A 112 21.30 13.39 0.33
CA GLY A 112 21.36 14.80 0.77
C GLY A 112 21.39 15.84 -0.36
N VAL A 113 21.34 15.41 -1.63
CA VAL A 113 21.31 16.31 -2.79
C VAL A 113 19.92 16.88 -3.06
N HIS A 114 18.89 16.35 -2.38
CA HIS A 114 17.50 16.74 -2.60
C HIS A 114 17.14 18.01 -1.82
N TRP A 115 17.74 19.14 -2.23
CA TRP A 115 17.57 20.46 -1.57
C TRP A 115 16.11 20.90 -1.39
N VAL A 116 15.16 20.40 -2.22
CA VAL A 116 13.73 20.71 -2.12
C VAL A 116 13.12 20.15 -0.82
N GLU A 117 13.66 19.05 -0.28
CA GLU A 117 13.21 18.44 0.98
C GLU A 117 14.03 18.92 2.21
N GLU A 118 14.95 19.88 2.04
CA GLU A 118 15.67 20.48 3.15
C GLU A 118 14.94 21.74 3.70
N PRO A 119 14.76 21.85 5.02
CA PRO A 119 14.98 20.80 6.02
C PRO A 119 13.97 19.65 5.87
N SER A 120 14.43 18.43 6.21
CA SER A 120 13.59 17.24 6.12
C SER A 120 12.28 17.37 6.90
N PRO A 121 11.12 17.13 6.28
CA PRO A 121 9.83 17.22 6.96
C PRO A 121 9.69 16.17 8.06
N ARG A 122 8.89 16.49 9.06
CA ARG A 122 8.38 15.52 10.02
C ARG A 122 7.13 14.88 9.43
N VAL A 123 7.04 13.58 9.50
CA VAL A 123 5.91 12.82 8.97
C VAL A 123 5.34 11.95 10.07
N CYS A 124 4.02 11.83 10.12
CA CYS A 124 3.30 10.91 10.98
C CYS A 124 2.24 10.19 10.16
N ARG A 125 2.32 8.86 10.11
CA ARG A 125 1.37 8.00 9.41
C ARG A 125 0.42 7.34 10.38
N ILE A 126 -0.88 7.44 10.11
CA ILE A 126 -1.93 6.79 10.87
C ILE A 126 -2.57 5.73 10.00
N VAL A 127 -2.39 4.48 10.38
CA VAL A 127 -3.07 3.32 9.78
C VAL A 127 -4.37 3.06 10.54
N SER A 128 -5.48 2.97 9.82
CA SER A 128 -6.78 2.78 10.46
C SER A 128 -7.77 2.01 9.58
N ASN A 129 -8.91 1.65 10.16
CA ASN A 129 -10.03 1.01 9.45
C ASN A 129 -9.60 -0.23 8.64
N LEU A 130 -8.75 -1.05 9.24
CA LEU A 130 -8.30 -2.31 8.64
C LEU A 130 -9.47 -3.27 8.56
N HIS A 131 -9.78 -3.75 7.37
CA HIS A 131 -10.89 -4.67 7.12
C HIS A 131 -10.72 -5.40 5.78
N ALA A 132 -11.69 -6.23 5.44
CA ALA A 132 -11.72 -6.99 4.20
C ALA A 132 -10.45 -7.85 4.00
N ILE A 133 -10.03 -8.54 5.07
CA ILE A 133 -8.91 -9.47 5.00
C ILE A 133 -9.37 -10.74 4.27
N ARG A 134 -8.65 -11.09 3.24
CA ARG A 134 -8.80 -12.36 2.51
C ARG A 134 -7.46 -13.07 2.50
N ALA A 135 -7.45 -14.31 2.94
CA ALA A 135 -6.24 -15.11 3.08
C ALA A 135 -6.24 -16.30 2.11
N ILE A 136 -5.08 -16.69 1.66
CA ILE A 136 -4.84 -17.88 0.84
C ILE A 136 -3.65 -18.64 1.46
N PRO A 137 -3.70 -19.95 1.61
CA PRO A 137 -4.84 -20.85 1.32
C PRO A 137 -5.94 -20.78 2.37
N SER A 138 -5.65 -20.37 3.61
CA SER A 138 -6.61 -20.31 4.72
C SER A 138 -6.30 -19.16 5.69
N LEU A 139 -7.20 -18.90 6.65
CA LEU A 139 -6.99 -17.90 7.70
C LEU A 139 -6.02 -18.39 8.78
N GLU A 140 -5.91 -19.70 8.97
CA GLU A 140 -5.08 -20.34 9.99
C GLU A 140 -3.61 -20.42 9.58
N ASP A 141 -3.35 -20.61 8.29
CA ASP A 141 -1.99 -20.72 7.73
C ASP A 141 -1.91 -19.99 6.38
N PRO A 142 -1.92 -18.66 6.42
CA PRO A 142 -1.92 -17.86 5.19
C PRO A 142 -0.52 -17.70 4.61
N GLU A 143 -0.39 -17.96 3.31
CA GLU A 143 0.80 -17.62 2.52
C GLU A 143 0.69 -16.22 1.90
N GLU A 144 -0.55 -15.82 1.56
CA GLU A 144 -0.83 -14.50 1.00
C GLU A 144 -2.11 -13.91 1.63
N VAL A 145 -2.11 -12.62 1.87
CA VAL A 145 -3.24 -11.89 2.44
C VAL A 145 -3.50 -10.62 1.65
N SER A 146 -4.74 -10.45 1.18
CA SER A 146 -5.22 -9.16 0.69
C SER A 146 -5.89 -8.40 1.81
N VAL A 147 -5.56 -7.13 1.98
CA VAL A 147 -6.06 -6.29 3.06
C VAL A 147 -6.39 -4.88 2.55
N ARG A 148 -7.47 -4.35 3.08
CA ARG A 148 -7.90 -2.96 2.84
C ARG A 148 -7.86 -2.16 4.12
N TYR A 149 -7.35 -0.94 4.04
CA TYR A 149 -7.30 -0.02 5.17
C TYR A 149 -7.31 1.44 4.72
N ARG A 150 -7.35 2.34 5.70
CA ARG A 150 -7.22 3.78 5.48
C ARG A 150 -5.89 4.25 5.99
N ILE A 151 -5.34 5.23 5.30
CA ILE A 151 -4.13 5.91 5.75
C ILE A 151 -4.37 7.41 5.76
N LEU A 152 -3.88 8.04 6.81
CA LEU A 152 -3.73 9.48 6.90
C LEU A 152 -2.26 9.78 7.16
N ILE A 153 -1.70 10.67 6.36
CA ILE A 153 -0.30 11.08 6.46
C ILE A 153 -0.31 12.58 6.79
N TYR A 154 0.13 12.90 7.99
CA TYR A 154 0.41 14.27 8.40
C TYR A 154 1.87 14.57 8.10
N ARG A 155 2.14 15.68 7.44
CA ARG A 155 3.48 16.15 7.13
C ARG A 155 3.60 17.60 7.57
N ASN A 156 4.65 17.91 8.34
CA ASN A 156 5.01 19.27 8.72
C ASN A 156 6.42 19.59 8.25
N LYS A 157 6.58 20.70 7.56
CA LYS A 157 7.86 21.22 7.11
C LYS A 157 7.96 22.67 7.52
N LEU A 158 9.05 23.05 8.21
CA LEU A 158 9.24 24.38 8.77
C LEU A 158 8.13 24.72 9.80
N GLU A 159 7.88 26.01 10.00
CA GLU A 159 6.93 26.53 10.98
C GLU A 159 5.53 26.71 10.39
N ASP A 160 5.41 26.86 9.08
CA ASP A 160 4.23 27.32 8.36
C ASP A 160 3.67 26.33 7.33
N SER A 161 4.38 25.25 7.03
CA SER A 161 3.94 24.29 6.01
C SER A 161 3.43 23.00 6.65
N THR A 162 2.13 22.76 6.52
CA THR A 162 1.47 21.54 6.97
C THR A 162 0.64 20.96 5.85
N ASP A 163 0.87 19.69 5.53
CA ASP A 163 0.12 18.95 4.54
C ASP A 163 -0.54 17.73 5.17
N ILE A 164 -1.73 17.39 4.69
CA ILE A 164 -2.43 16.16 5.06
C ILE A 164 -2.79 15.41 3.79
N PHE A 165 -2.39 14.13 3.73
CA PHE A 165 -2.79 13.22 2.67
C PHE A 165 -3.66 12.14 3.27
N ALA A 166 -4.85 11.97 2.72
CA ALA A 166 -5.78 10.92 3.12
C ALA A 166 -6.04 9.99 1.93
N GLY A 167 -6.11 8.70 2.22
CA GLY A 167 -6.32 7.73 1.15
C GLY A 167 -6.76 6.36 1.62
N LYS A 168 -7.00 5.52 0.63
CA LYS A 168 -7.36 4.11 0.78
C LYS A 168 -6.23 3.29 0.23
N ARG A 169 -5.79 2.28 0.98
CA ARG A 169 -4.80 1.32 0.51
C ARG A 169 -5.43 -0.07 0.39
N ASP A 170 -5.12 -0.71 -0.72
CA ASP A 170 -5.34 -2.13 -0.96
C ASP A 170 -3.97 -2.77 -1.13
N ASP A 171 -3.58 -3.58 -0.16
CA ASP A 171 -2.29 -4.27 -0.17
C ASP A 171 -2.50 -5.79 -0.33
N VAL A 172 -1.55 -6.40 -1.01
CA VAL A 172 -1.36 -7.85 -1.00
C VAL A 172 -0.04 -8.12 -0.31
N LEU A 173 -0.10 -8.80 0.81
CA LEU A 173 1.04 -9.23 1.60
C LEU A 173 1.32 -10.70 1.28
N ARG A 174 2.59 -11.08 1.16
CA ARG A 174 3.07 -12.46 0.97
C ARG A 174 4.03 -12.82 2.06
N LYS A 175 3.95 -14.05 2.59
CA LYS A 175 4.97 -14.58 3.50
C LYS A 175 6.19 -15.06 2.69
N GLU A 176 7.36 -14.51 3.01
CA GLU A 176 8.66 -14.98 2.55
C GLU A 176 9.53 -15.24 3.77
N ASP A 177 10.07 -16.46 3.88
CA ASP A 177 10.87 -16.89 5.04
C ASP A 177 10.15 -16.67 6.39
N GLY A 178 8.83 -16.86 6.41
CA GLY A 178 7.99 -16.71 7.61
C GLY A 178 7.65 -15.26 7.96
N GLN A 179 8.08 -14.27 7.18
CA GLN A 179 7.84 -12.84 7.42
C GLN A 179 6.92 -12.27 6.33
N TRP A 180 6.03 -11.35 6.74
CA TRP A 180 5.22 -10.62 5.79
C TRP A 180 6.05 -9.64 4.96
N LYS A 181 5.79 -9.63 3.65
CA LYS A 181 6.29 -8.62 2.71
C LYS A 181 5.16 -8.10 1.84
N ILE A 182 5.29 -6.86 1.39
CA ILE A 182 4.33 -6.22 0.50
C ILE A 182 4.65 -6.64 -0.94
N ARG A 183 3.74 -7.38 -1.57
CA ARG A 183 3.83 -7.79 -2.98
C ARG A 183 3.13 -6.84 -3.93
N LYS A 184 2.01 -6.27 -3.49
CA LYS A 184 1.25 -5.29 -4.27
C LYS A 184 0.71 -4.22 -3.35
N ARG A 185 0.81 -2.98 -3.76
CA ARG A 185 0.16 -1.86 -3.10
C ARG A 185 -0.56 -1.02 -4.12
N THR A 186 -1.84 -0.79 -3.91
CA THR A 186 -2.62 0.22 -4.61
C THR A 186 -3.05 1.27 -3.61
N MET A 187 -2.70 2.53 -3.86
CA MET A 187 -3.12 3.64 -3.00
C MET A 187 -3.96 4.64 -3.77
N LEU A 188 -5.20 4.82 -3.34
CA LEU A 188 -6.11 5.81 -3.86
C LEU A 188 -6.12 7.03 -2.95
N LEU A 189 -5.52 8.12 -3.39
CA LEU A 189 -5.62 9.41 -2.70
C LEU A 189 -7.02 9.99 -2.86
N ASP A 190 -7.61 10.46 -1.77
CA ASP A 190 -8.92 11.13 -1.79
C ASP A 190 -8.83 12.62 -2.19
N GLN A 191 -7.74 13.00 -2.85
CA GLN A 191 -7.47 14.34 -3.37
C GLN A 191 -7.31 14.28 -4.89
N SER A 192 -8.11 15.01 -5.63
CA SER A 192 -7.99 15.13 -7.08
C SER A 192 -6.87 16.10 -7.49
N VAL A 193 -6.54 17.05 -6.62
CA VAL A 193 -5.44 18.00 -6.76
C VAL A 193 -4.63 17.99 -5.48
N LEU A 194 -3.33 17.77 -5.61
CA LEU A 194 -2.42 17.89 -4.48
C LEU A 194 -2.13 19.36 -4.23
N LEU A 195 -2.54 19.85 -3.07
CA LEU A 195 -2.26 21.24 -2.66
C LEU A 195 -0.85 21.38 -2.06
N ALA A 196 -0.22 20.26 -1.70
CA ALA A 196 1.14 20.22 -1.20
C ALA A 196 2.15 20.62 -2.28
N ALA A 197 3.15 21.40 -1.92
CA ALA A 197 4.23 21.80 -2.84
C ALA A 197 5.03 20.59 -3.35
N THR A 198 5.16 19.55 -2.53
CA THR A 198 5.83 18.30 -2.88
C THR A 198 5.02 17.11 -2.35
N MET A 199 5.03 16.00 -3.07
CA MET A 199 4.43 14.76 -2.60
C MET A 199 5.40 14.04 -1.65
N PRO A 200 4.90 13.43 -0.55
CA PRO A 200 5.74 12.53 0.22
C PRO A 200 6.33 11.46 -0.67
N PHE A 201 7.56 11.14 -0.42
CA PHE A 201 8.37 10.25 -1.23
C PHE A 201 7.81 8.82 -1.30
N VAL A 202 7.21 8.36 -0.22
CA VAL A 202 6.46 7.11 -0.11
C VAL A 202 5.13 7.44 0.55
N LEU A 203 4.06 7.09 -0.13
CA LEU A 203 2.68 7.27 0.32
C LEU A 203 2.16 6.01 0.98
#